data_42c84df119ed4dcc338421b3d325c4f8
#
_entry.id   42c84df119ed4dcc338421b3d325c4f8
#
_cell.length_a   1.000
_cell.length_b   1.000
_cell.length_c   1.000
_cell.angle_alpha   90.00
_cell.angle_beta   90.00
_cell.angle_gamma   90.00
#
_symmetry.space_group_name_H-M   'P 1'
#
loop_
_entity.id
_entity.type
_entity.pdbx_description
1 polymer ?
#
loop_
_entity_poly.entity_id
_entity_poly.type
_entity_poly.pdbx_seq_one_letter_code
_entity_poly.pdbx_strand_id
1 'polypeptide(L)'
;MFVSEKFFVGTVLQFQIYRAICRATRQYDPDDARKPLHKCDFYKHPEAGNMLKRLMEKGASEPWQKVLSDVTGEGRLNGNALREYFRPLEEWLRNENLRNQEFVGWNYDGDYCKHSIETANLQVFGGFYNKGLAISAGLKITILTVLFHFCFNLFC
;
A
#
# COMPACT_ATOMS: atom_id res chain seq x y z
N MET A 1 3.44 -4.61 13.16
CA MET A 1 3.49 -4.59 11.69
C MET A 1 3.03 -5.95 11.19
N PHE A 2 1.90 -6.00 10.54
CA PHE A 2 1.28 -7.24 10.10
C PHE A 2 2.09 -7.90 8.98
N VAL A 3 2.13 -9.23 8.98
CA VAL A 3 2.86 -10.04 7.98
C VAL A 3 2.40 -9.70 6.54
N SER A 4 1.13 -9.40 6.35
CA SER A 4 0.51 -9.02 5.08
C SER A 4 1.14 -7.77 4.44
N GLU A 5 1.48 -6.75 5.23
CA GLU A 5 2.09 -5.50 4.73
C GLU A 5 3.48 -5.74 4.14
N LYS A 6 4.26 -6.63 4.76
CA LYS A 6 5.62 -6.95 4.29
C LYS A 6 5.59 -7.61 2.91
N PHE A 7 4.65 -8.52 2.68
CA PHE A 7 4.51 -9.17 1.37
C PHE A 7 4.06 -8.19 0.29
N PHE A 8 3.11 -7.31 0.59
CA PHE A 8 2.66 -6.29 -0.34
C PHE A 8 3.80 -5.35 -0.74
N VAL A 9 4.50 -4.79 0.23
CA VAL A 9 5.66 -3.90 -0.02
C VAL A 9 6.75 -4.64 -0.79
N GLY A 10 7.08 -5.89 -0.41
CA GLY A 10 8.05 -6.72 -1.10
C GLY A 10 7.70 -6.95 -2.57
N THR A 11 6.42 -7.21 -2.87
CA THR A 11 5.94 -7.38 -4.25
C THR A 11 6.14 -6.10 -5.07
N VAL A 12 5.77 -4.94 -4.55
CA VAL A 12 5.95 -3.67 -5.27
C VAL A 12 7.44 -3.38 -5.51
N LEU A 13 8.29 -3.56 -4.48
CA LEU A 13 9.74 -3.37 -4.59
C LEU A 13 10.38 -4.31 -5.62
N GLN A 14 9.93 -5.55 -5.69
CA GLN A 14 10.40 -6.52 -6.68
C GLN A 14 10.24 -5.97 -8.10
N PHE A 15 9.09 -5.43 -8.45
CA PHE A 15 8.86 -4.87 -9.79
C PHE A 15 9.63 -3.56 -10.04
N GLN A 16 9.86 -2.73 -9.02
CA GLN A 16 10.71 -1.55 -9.16
C GLN A 16 12.16 -1.93 -9.46
N ILE A 17 12.71 -2.88 -8.72
CA ILE A 17 14.07 -3.39 -8.94
C ILE A 17 14.17 -4.06 -10.30
N TYR A 18 13.20 -4.89 -10.66
CA TYR A 18 13.13 -5.55 -11.96
C TYR A 18 13.14 -4.54 -13.11
N ARG A 19 12.29 -3.52 -13.04
CA ARG A 19 12.26 -2.45 -14.05
C ARG A 19 13.61 -1.74 -14.18
N ALA A 20 14.24 -1.41 -13.06
CA ALA A 20 15.54 -0.74 -13.06
C ALA A 20 16.63 -1.60 -13.72
N ILE A 21 16.68 -2.88 -13.42
CA ILE A 21 17.60 -3.83 -14.05
C ILE A 21 17.33 -3.93 -15.55
N CYS A 22 16.08 -4.05 -15.97
CA CYS A 22 15.71 -4.14 -17.39
C CYS A 22 16.06 -2.88 -18.18
N ARG A 23 15.97 -1.71 -17.55
CA ARG A 23 16.43 -0.44 -18.14
C ARG A 23 17.96 -0.42 -18.28
N ALA A 24 18.68 -0.77 -17.22
CA ALA A 24 20.15 -0.78 -17.24
C ALA A 24 20.70 -1.75 -18.29
N THR A 25 20.08 -2.90 -18.47
CA THR A 25 20.44 -3.90 -19.47
C THR A 25 19.90 -3.58 -20.88
N ARG A 26 19.19 -2.45 -21.06
CA ARG A 26 18.58 -2.01 -22.34
C ARG A 26 17.57 -2.98 -22.93
N GLN A 27 17.00 -3.85 -22.09
CA GLN A 27 15.96 -4.80 -22.50
C GLN A 27 14.55 -4.25 -22.32
N TYR A 28 14.40 -3.19 -21.57
CA TYR A 28 13.16 -2.44 -21.41
C TYR A 28 13.35 -0.99 -21.80
N ASP A 29 12.42 -0.50 -22.63
CA ASP A 29 12.30 0.90 -23.00
C ASP A 29 10.80 1.26 -23.06
N PRO A 30 10.34 2.26 -22.27
CA PRO A 30 8.94 2.65 -22.26
C PRO A 30 8.44 3.18 -23.60
N ASP A 31 9.34 3.70 -24.43
CA ASP A 31 9.04 4.32 -25.73
C ASP A 31 9.16 3.33 -26.90
N ASP A 32 9.74 2.14 -26.68
CA ASP A 32 9.88 1.10 -27.71
C ASP A 32 8.90 -0.07 -27.45
N ALA A 33 7.84 -0.15 -28.23
CA ALA A 33 6.85 -1.22 -28.15
C ALA A 33 7.43 -2.64 -28.36
N ARG A 34 8.63 -2.77 -28.92
CA ARG A 34 9.31 -4.05 -29.09
C ARG A 34 10.04 -4.52 -27.84
N LYS A 35 10.24 -3.62 -26.87
CA LYS A 35 10.94 -3.89 -25.61
C LYS A 35 10.04 -3.63 -24.39
N PRO A 36 8.89 -4.29 -24.28
CA PRO A 36 8.02 -4.13 -23.14
C PRO A 36 8.62 -4.79 -21.90
N LEU A 37 8.26 -4.29 -20.70
CA LEU A 37 8.83 -4.74 -19.44
C LEU A 37 8.60 -6.25 -19.19
N HIS A 38 7.43 -6.78 -19.55
CA HIS A 38 7.09 -8.20 -19.34
C HIS A 38 7.89 -9.20 -20.19
N LYS A 39 8.61 -8.72 -21.22
CA LYS A 39 9.49 -9.55 -22.07
C LYS A 39 10.98 -9.42 -21.72
N CYS A 40 11.29 -8.61 -20.70
CA CYS A 40 12.68 -8.45 -20.29
C CYS A 40 13.22 -9.77 -19.71
N ASP A 41 14.38 -10.19 -20.18
CA ASP A 41 15.14 -11.32 -19.64
C ASP A 41 16.59 -10.90 -19.44
N PHE A 42 17.02 -10.78 -18.21
CA PHE A 42 18.39 -10.41 -17.85
C PHE A 42 19.25 -11.62 -17.41
N TYR A 43 18.82 -12.83 -17.76
CA TYR A 43 19.58 -14.04 -17.45
C TYR A 43 21.01 -13.96 -18.02
N LYS A 44 22.00 -14.30 -17.19
CA LYS A 44 23.43 -14.21 -17.51
C LYS A 44 23.93 -12.81 -17.90
N HIS A 45 23.18 -11.73 -17.62
CA HIS A 45 23.63 -10.38 -17.92
C HIS A 45 24.53 -9.86 -16.80
N PRO A 46 25.82 -9.53 -17.06
CA PRO A 46 26.75 -9.13 -16.00
C PRO A 46 26.34 -7.87 -15.26
N GLU A 47 25.76 -6.89 -15.97
CA GLU A 47 25.30 -5.63 -15.38
C GLU A 47 24.14 -5.85 -14.39
N ALA A 48 23.20 -6.71 -14.75
CA ALA A 48 22.12 -7.13 -13.85
C ALA A 48 22.67 -7.77 -12.57
N GLY A 49 23.63 -8.70 -12.73
CA GLY A 49 24.31 -9.33 -11.62
C GLY A 49 25.03 -8.34 -10.70
N ASN A 50 25.71 -7.34 -11.27
CA ASN A 50 26.39 -6.30 -10.51
C ASN A 50 25.40 -5.38 -9.76
N MET A 51 24.24 -5.08 -10.33
CA MET A 51 23.19 -4.31 -9.65
C MET A 51 22.63 -5.07 -8.46
N LEU A 52 22.29 -6.35 -8.65
CA LEU A 52 21.79 -7.21 -7.56
C LEU A 52 22.85 -7.38 -6.47
N LYS A 53 24.11 -7.60 -6.84
CA LYS A 53 25.21 -7.70 -5.89
C LYS A 53 25.31 -6.45 -5.01
N ARG A 54 25.32 -5.26 -5.61
CA ARG A 54 25.34 -3.99 -4.86
C ARG A 54 24.15 -3.84 -3.90
N LEU A 55 22.96 -4.26 -4.33
CA LEU A 55 21.76 -4.25 -3.49
C LEU A 55 21.93 -5.16 -2.27
N MET A 56 22.43 -6.39 -2.49
CA MET A 56 22.58 -7.39 -1.45
C MET A 56 23.74 -7.08 -0.48
N GLU A 57 24.84 -6.51 -0.96
CA GLU A 57 26.00 -6.12 -0.14
C GLU A 57 25.65 -5.06 0.90
N LYS A 58 24.68 -4.18 0.60
CA LYS A 58 24.19 -3.18 1.55
C LYS A 58 23.44 -3.80 2.72
N GLY A 59 22.66 -4.83 2.48
CA GLY A 59 21.88 -5.52 3.49
C GLY A 59 21.04 -4.56 4.33
N ALA A 60 21.19 -4.61 5.65
CA ALA A 60 20.52 -3.74 6.60
C ALA A 60 21.39 -2.57 7.11
N SER A 61 22.53 -2.29 6.47
CA SER A 61 23.46 -1.24 6.92
C SER A 61 22.95 0.18 6.69
N GLU A 62 22.01 0.34 5.77
CA GLU A 62 21.42 1.63 5.42
C GLU A 62 19.88 1.53 5.36
N PRO A 63 19.16 2.66 5.50
CA PRO A 63 17.70 2.67 5.30
C PRO A 63 17.34 2.17 3.89
N TRP A 64 16.30 1.35 3.79
CA TRP A 64 15.89 0.71 2.54
C TRP A 64 15.60 1.72 1.40
N GLN A 65 15.08 2.92 1.73
CA GLN A 65 14.80 3.98 0.77
C GLN A 65 16.08 4.45 0.06
N LYS A 66 17.19 4.54 0.83
CA LYS A 66 18.48 4.93 0.28
C LYS A 66 19.04 3.83 -0.61
N VAL A 67 19.01 2.58 -0.13
CA VAL A 67 19.46 1.41 -0.89
C VAL A 67 18.67 1.28 -2.20
N LEU A 68 17.35 1.48 -2.15
CA LEU A 68 16.49 1.47 -3.33
C LEU A 68 16.87 2.58 -4.31
N SER A 69 17.07 3.81 -3.81
CA SER A 69 17.48 4.96 -4.62
C SER A 69 18.81 4.75 -5.32
N ASP A 70 19.79 4.15 -4.64
CA ASP A 70 21.12 3.88 -5.19
C ASP A 70 21.08 2.86 -6.34
N VAL A 71 20.11 1.96 -6.34
CA VAL A 71 19.98 0.89 -7.35
C VAL A 71 18.99 1.27 -8.46
N THR A 72 17.88 1.89 -8.12
CA THR A 72 16.78 2.15 -9.07
C THR A 72 16.66 3.60 -9.50
N GLY A 73 17.30 4.53 -8.77
CA GLY A 73 17.08 5.96 -8.89
C GLY A 73 15.80 6.46 -8.20
N GLU A 74 15.01 5.58 -7.59
CA GLU A 74 13.74 5.89 -6.95
C GLU A 74 13.80 5.54 -5.45
N GLY A 75 13.78 6.54 -4.57
CA GLY A 75 13.84 6.34 -3.11
C GLY A 75 12.49 6.12 -2.42
N ARG A 76 11.40 5.98 -3.20
CA ARG A 76 10.04 5.79 -2.68
C ARG A 76 9.38 4.57 -3.30
N LEU A 77 8.45 3.98 -2.55
CA LEU A 77 7.61 2.91 -3.06
C LEU A 77 6.73 3.43 -4.21
N ASN A 78 6.79 2.76 -5.35
CA ASN A 78 6.09 3.16 -6.56
C ASN A 78 5.49 1.95 -7.28
N GLY A 79 4.17 1.84 -7.29
CA GLY A 79 3.43 0.75 -7.94
C GLY A 79 3.40 0.79 -9.46
N ASN A 80 3.91 1.86 -10.10
CA ASN A 80 3.85 1.98 -11.57
C ASN A 80 4.62 0.87 -12.29
N ALA A 81 5.73 0.41 -11.72
CA ALA A 81 6.50 -0.69 -12.32
C ALA A 81 5.69 -1.99 -12.41
N LEU A 82 4.90 -2.29 -11.38
CA LEU A 82 3.97 -3.41 -11.35
C LEU A 82 2.91 -3.25 -12.46
N ARG A 83 2.30 -2.07 -12.57
CA ARG A 83 1.30 -1.80 -13.61
C ARG A 83 1.88 -1.85 -15.03
N GLU A 84 3.09 -1.35 -15.22
CA GLU A 84 3.79 -1.43 -16.51
C GLU A 84 4.03 -2.88 -16.93
N TYR A 85 4.40 -3.74 -16.00
CA TYR A 85 4.60 -5.16 -16.28
C TYR A 85 3.29 -5.85 -16.72
N PHE A 86 2.18 -5.57 -16.04
CA PHE A 86 0.90 -6.16 -16.32
C PHE A 86 0.03 -5.38 -17.32
N ARG A 87 0.53 -4.27 -17.87
CA ARG A 87 -0.23 -3.45 -18.82
C ARG A 87 -0.87 -4.23 -19.98
N PRO A 88 -0.18 -5.17 -20.65
CA PRO A 88 -0.81 -5.92 -21.73
C PRO A 88 -1.98 -6.78 -21.26
N LEU A 89 -1.89 -7.34 -20.06
CA LEU A 89 -2.98 -8.10 -19.44
C LEU A 89 -4.14 -7.18 -19.05
N GLU A 90 -3.85 -5.99 -18.49
CA GLU A 90 -4.86 -4.99 -18.15
C GLU A 90 -5.63 -4.55 -19.39
N GLU A 91 -4.93 -4.26 -20.48
CA GLU A 91 -5.53 -3.87 -21.76
C GLU A 91 -6.39 -4.99 -22.35
N TRP A 92 -5.88 -6.22 -22.34
CA TRP A 92 -6.65 -7.37 -22.82
C TRP A 92 -7.92 -7.61 -21.98
N LEU A 93 -7.81 -7.60 -20.66
CA LEU A 93 -8.96 -7.74 -19.76
C LEU A 93 -9.99 -6.64 -19.97
N ARG A 94 -9.56 -5.41 -20.15
CA ARG A 94 -10.46 -4.28 -20.43
C ARG A 94 -11.26 -4.50 -21.69
N ASN A 95 -10.60 -4.91 -22.76
CA ASN A 95 -11.25 -5.19 -24.05
C ASN A 95 -12.20 -6.39 -23.95
N GLU A 96 -11.80 -7.43 -23.22
CA GLU A 96 -12.62 -8.62 -23.02
C GLU A 96 -13.88 -8.32 -22.21
N ASN A 97 -13.74 -7.55 -21.12
CA ASN A 97 -14.88 -7.12 -20.32
C ASN A 97 -15.86 -6.26 -21.14
N LEU A 98 -15.35 -5.34 -21.97
CA LEU A 98 -16.19 -4.55 -22.88
C LEU A 98 -16.92 -5.45 -23.89
N ARG A 99 -16.23 -6.44 -24.45
CA ARG A 99 -16.83 -7.39 -25.41
C ARG A 99 -17.96 -8.21 -24.79
N ASN A 100 -17.77 -8.63 -23.55
CA ASN A 100 -18.74 -9.44 -22.81
C ASN A 100 -19.77 -8.59 -22.05
N GLN A 101 -19.71 -7.27 -22.16
CA GLN A 101 -20.56 -6.31 -21.42
C GLN A 101 -20.47 -6.49 -19.90
N GLU A 102 -19.32 -6.97 -19.43
CA GLU A 102 -19.06 -7.11 -18.00
C GLU A 102 -18.71 -5.78 -17.38
N PHE A 103 -19.27 -5.53 -16.20
CA PHE A 103 -18.99 -4.32 -15.46
C PHE A 103 -17.69 -4.47 -14.68
N VAL A 104 -16.77 -3.50 -14.84
CA VAL A 104 -15.48 -3.49 -14.15
C VAL A 104 -15.56 -2.63 -12.89
N GLY A 105 -15.48 -3.27 -11.74
CA GLY A 105 -15.53 -2.61 -10.44
C GLY A 105 -16.82 -2.90 -9.68
N TRP A 106 -17.05 -2.11 -8.67
CA TRP A 106 -18.26 -2.16 -7.85
C TRP A 106 -19.25 -1.11 -8.34
N ASN A 107 -20.53 -1.47 -8.39
CA ASN A 107 -21.58 -0.46 -8.47
C ASN A 107 -21.50 0.36 -7.19
N TYR A 108 -21.13 1.62 -7.36
CA TYR A 108 -21.06 2.54 -6.23
C TYR A 108 -22.39 3.32 -6.14
N ASP A 109 -23.20 2.95 -5.18
CA ASP A 109 -24.47 3.61 -4.88
C ASP A 109 -24.34 4.64 -3.73
N GLY A 110 -23.18 5.27 -3.61
CA GLY A 110 -22.89 6.22 -2.55
C GLY A 110 -21.92 5.64 -1.50
N ASP A 111 -22.02 6.11 -0.25
CA ASP A 111 -21.19 5.61 0.85
C ASP A 111 -21.62 4.18 1.23
N TYR A 112 -20.85 3.19 0.77
CA TYR A 112 -21.13 1.78 0.99
C TYR A 112 -21.19 1.42 2.47
N CYS A 113 -20.35 2.04 3.28
CA CYS A 113 -20.34 1.83 4.72
C CYS A 113 -21.61 2.41 5.36
N LYS A 114 -22.01 3.60 4.93
CA LYS A 114 -23.23 4.26 5.43
C LYS A 114 -24.46 3.46 5.06
N HIS A 115 -24.59 3.04 3.81
CA HIS A 115 -25.71 2.23 3.35
C HIS A 115 -25.77 0.86 4.06
N SER A 116 -24.64 0.19 4.22
CA SER A 116 -24.57 -1.10 4.94
C SER A 116 -24.95 -0.96 6.41
N ILE A 117 -24.57 0.14 7.05
CA ILE A 117 -24.91 0.44 8.44
C ILE A 117 -26.40 0.71 8.59
N GLU A 118 -26.97 1.51 7.68
CA GLU A 118 -28.39 1.86 7.67
C GLU A 118 -29.29 0.64 7.41
N THR A 119 -28.93 -0.20 6.42
CA THR A 119 -29.70 -1.40 6.06
C THR A 119 -29.58 -2.53 7.08
N ALA A 120 -28.44 -2.65 7.73
CA ALA A 120 -28.26 -3.62 8.82
C ALA A 120 -28.90 -3.17 10.13
N ASN A 121 -29.48 -1.98 10.16
CA ASN A 121 -30.04 -1.36 11.39
C ASN A 121 -29.07 -1.39 12.58
N LEU A 122 -27.78 -1.31 12.28
CA LEU A 122 -26.73 -1.32 13.28
C LEU A 122 -26.54 0.09 13.82
N GLN A 123 -26.91 0.31 15.06
CA GLN A 123 -26.51 1.52 15.77
C GLN A 123 -25.02 1.40 16.12
N VAL A 124 -24.17 1.96 15.26
CA VAL A 124 -22.75 2.00 15.51
C VAL A 124 -22.44 3.12 16.49
N PHE A 125 -22.47 2.80 17.77
CA PHE A 125 -21.94 3.68 18.79
C PHE A 125 -20.42 3.65 18.76
N GLY A 126 -19.83 4.54 18.00
CA GLY A 126 -18.44 5.02 18.19
C GLY A 126 -17.28 4.08 17.90
N GLY A 127 -17.50 2.87 17.38
CA GLY A 127 -16.44 1.88 17.30
C GLY A 127 -15.58 1.86 16.05
N PHE A 128 -16.09 2.24 14.90
CA PHE A 128 -15.39 2.06 13.62
C PHE A 128 -14.74 3.32 13.05
N TYR A 129 -15.16 4.45 13.47
CA TYR A 129 -14.53 5.71 13.12
C TYR A 129 -13.77 6.21 14.34
N ASN A 130 -12.55 5.87 14.52
CA ASN A 130 -11.54 6.36 15.48
C ASN A 130 -11.85 7.69 16.21
N LYS A 131 -13.09 7.96 16.56
CA LYS A 131 -13.44 8.95 17.54
C LYS A 131 -13.19 8.30 18.88
N GLY A 132 -11.98 8.45 19.39
CA GLY A 132 -11.61 8.03 20.72
C GLY A 132 -12.62 8.51 21.74
N LEU A 133 -13.58 7.65 22.08
CA LEU A 133 -14.61 7.93 23.07
C LEU A 133 -14.03 7.87 24.51
N ALA A 134 -12.77 7.49 24.62
CA ALA A 134 -12.18 7.14 25.89
C ALA A 134 -11.89 8.33 26.82
N ILE A 135 -11.63 9.53 26.27
CA ILE A 135 -11.14 10.65 27.09
C ILE A 135 -12.25 11.43 27.76
N SER A 136 -13.42 11.54 27.16
CA SER A 136 -14.50 12.36 27.72
C SER A 136 -15.28 11.69 28.86
N ALA A 137 -15.43 10.36 28.81
CA ALA A 137 -16.09 9.62 29.87
C ALA A 137 -15.21 9.50 31.12
N GLY A 138 -13.92 9.22 30.93
CA GLY A 138 -12.96 9.16 32.03
C GLY A 138 -12.81 10.49 32.78
N LEU A 139 -12.77 11.61 32.04
CA LEU A 139 -12.64 12.93 32.64
C LEU A 139 -13.89 13.33 33.46
N LYS A 140 -15.08 12.98 33.00
CA LYS A 140 -16.33 13.23 33.75
C LYS A 140 -16.44 12.41 35.02
N ILE A 141 -16.01 11.15 34.99
CA ILE A 141 -16.00 10.28 36.18
C ILE A 141 -14.98 10.77 37.19
N THR A 142 -13.77 11.16 36.76
CA THR A 142 -12.75 11.68 37.68
C THR A 142 -13.15 13.02 38.30
N ILE A 143 -13.79 13.92 37.55
CA ILE A 143 -14.31 15.18 38.10
C ILE A 143 -15.41 14.90 39.10
N LEU A 144 -16.32 13.97 38.80
CA LEU A 144 -17.40 13.61 39.72
C LEU A 144 -16.89 12.98 41.03
N THR A 145 -15.87 12.12 40.97
CA THR A 145 -15.26 11.50 42.14
C THR A 145 -14.48 12.52 42.97
N VAL A 146 -13.80 13.46 42.35
CA VAL A 146 -13.08 14.54 43.06
C VAL A 146 -14.08 15.48 43.73
N LEU A 147 -15.17 15.87 43.06
CA LEU A 147 -16.20 16.71 43.67
C LEU A 147 -16.91 16.02 44.82
N PHE A 148 -17.19 14.71 44.67
CA PHE A 148 -17.78 13.93 45.77
C PHE A 148 -16.86 13.86 46.99
N HIS A 149 -15.56 13.65 46.76
CA HIS A 149 -14.58 13.64 47.85
C HIS A 149 -14.44 15.01 48.54
N PHE A 150 -14.50 16.08 47.77
CA PHE A 150 -14.43 17.45 48.30
C PHE A 150 -15.67 17.82 49.10
N CYS A 151 -16.86 17.46 48.65
CA CYS A 151 -18.11 17.64 49.38
C CYS A 151 -18.15 16.80 50.67
N PHE A 152 -17.67 15.57 50.64
CA PHE A 152 -17.62 14.71 51.79
C PHE A 152 -16.66 15.24 52.91
N ASN A 153 -15.54 15.83 52.51
CA ASN A 153 -14.58 16.44 53.48
C ASN A 153 -15.03 17.81 54.00
N LEU A 154 -16.01 18.46 53.38
CA LEU A 154 -16.55 19.73 53.86
C LEU A 154 -17.75 19.58 54.80
N PHE A 155 -18.38 18.40 54.83
CA PHE A 155 -19.56 18.11 55.64
C PHE A 155 -19.36 17.07 56.77
N CYS A 156 -18.17 16.49 56.85
CA CYS A 156 -17.68 15.75 58.00
C CYS A 156 -16.53 16.47 58.69
#